data_943ea865b3f666a85e531069b4ec6d07
#
_entry.id   943ea865b3f666a85e531069b4ec6d07
#
_cell.length_a   1.000
_cell.length_b   1.000
_cell.length_c   1.000
_cell.angle_alpha   90.00
_cell.angle_beta   90.00
_cell.angle_gamma   90.00
#
_symmetry.space_group_name_H-M   'P 1'
#
loop_
_entity.id
_entity.type
_entity.pdbx_description
1 polymer ?
#
loop_
_entity_poly.entity_id
_entity_poly.type
_entity_poly.pdbx_seq_one_letter_code
_entity_poly.pdbx_strand_id
1 'polypeptide(L)'
;MQKGLFNKHSFSELALLAIFAIGLFSANLIVKMRSLIRVGPPVALQGAGVTIHLPAERGWQGLTEWQYEMNNCFVILARLNRPVIEVQWRYCLSAPAKNNRDILDLIAKQSNGKLEDITTLDGPCPMQFAHLVSPKTEEERFVGVAMLDFGRVLMLEVRSAEDVFYGRDVFITLAQSMEYKQPSELSAGIELLENAQRFGADKFFPSEEGQTLLVRDAARSVRGYERTQIKQDSEGNLRIDKTTVVNTAAIRRKEQTFESANPFRGFRWQNRHSGLSGQGSLFQLDLSNGLLTVREPAGQSRTFEPGPSAVSEMLLDGLVPFFLDSGQPKIVLDIISPEGRITPAIIEAISASDSTAKAEELTYAVRVNLISGGKMEFYYAADKKLLGKLTTAGRGGALLWEPSSRQEIDKYFDTRPQRSGPVVRQWSTVSLPNFENK
;
A
#
# COMPACT_ATOMS: atom_id res chain seq x y z
N MET A 1 -76.24 -4.91 -42.46
CA MET A 1 -75.22 -3.90 -42.85
C MET A 1 -74.92 -3.00 -41.66
N GLN A 2 -73.92 -3.37 -40.86
CA GLN A 2 -73.41 -2.51 -39.79
C GLN A 2 -72.29 -1.63 -40.38
N LYS A 3 -72.59 -0.34 -40.58
CA LYS A 3 -71.63 0.66 -40.99
C LYS A 3 -70.82 1.12 -39.76
N GLY A 4 -69.56 1.13 -39.94
CA GLY A 4 -68.49 1.30 -38.98
C GLY A 4 -68.61 2.41 -37.95
N LEU A 5 -68.40 2.00 -36.77
CA LEU A 5 -68.17 2.79 -35.56
C LEU A 5 -66.72 3.30 -35.52
N PHE A 6 -66.27 4.04 -36.51
CA PHE A 6 -65.04 4.85 -36.36
C PHE A 6 -65.40 6.30 -36.66
N ASN A 7 -65.83 6.99 -35.62
CA ASN A 7 -66.04 8.43 -35.65
C ASN A 7 -64.74 9.17 -35.87
N LYS A 8 -64.72 10.24 -36.69
CA LYS A 8 -63.52 11.03 -36.98
C LYS A 8 -62.78 11.55 -35.72
N HIS A 9 -63.47 11.65 -34.61
CA HIS A 9 -62.92 12.03 -33.30
C HIS A 9 -62.07 10.92 -32.65
N SER A 10 -62.46 9.65 -32.81
CA SER A 10 -61.65 8.55 -32.25
C SER A 10 -60.32 8.33 -32.95
N PHE A 11 -60.16 8.75 -34.19
CA PHE A 11 -58.90 8.67 -34.89
C PHE A 11 -57.93 9.74 -34.43
N SER A 12 -58.38 10.94 -34.11
CA SER A 12 -57.56 12.00 -33.54
C SER A 12 -57.13 11.72 -32.11
N GLU A 13 -57.99 11.08 -31.31
CA GLU A 13 -57.66 10.67 -29.93
C GLU A 13 -56.65 9.51 -29.92
N LEU A 14 -56.78 8.55 -30.84
CA LEU A 14 -55.82 7.47 -31.00
C LEU A 14 -54.46 7.99 -31.49
N ALA A 15 -54.45 8.98 -32.39
CA ALA A 15 -53.21 9.62 -32.87
C ALA A 15 -52.54 10.42 -31.75
N LEU A 16 -53.28 11.15 -30.91
CA LEU A 16 -52.77 11.86 -29.74
C LEU A 16 -52.21 10.90 -28.69
N LEU A 17 -52.89 9.79 -28.39
CA LEU A 17 -52.41 8.75 -27.51
C LEU A 17 -51.11 8.10 -28.02
N ALA A 18 -51.01 7.84 -29.32
CA ALA A 18 -49.81 7.29 -29.93
C ALA A 18 -48.63 8.27 -29.88
N ILE A 19 -48.86 9.56 -30.15
CA ILE A 19 -47.86 10.62 -30.04
C ILE A 19 -47.37 10.76 -28.58
N PHE A 20 -48.31 10.70 -27.61
CA PHE A 20 -47.98 10.77 -26.20
C PHE A 20 -47.18 9.53 -25.72
N ALA A 21 -47.57 8.34 -26.17
CA ALA A 21 -46.86 7.10 -25.88
C ALA A 21 -45.45 7.09 -26.51
N ILE A 22 -45.30 7.56 -27.75
CA ILE A 22 -43.98 7.72 -28.41
C ILE A 22 -43.14 8.78 -27.67
N GLY A 23 -43.76 9.89 -27.27
CA GLY A 23 -43.10 10.93 -26.48
C GLY A 23 -42.60 10.41 -25.13
N LEU A 24 -43.41 9.68 -24.39
CA LEU A 24 -43.02 9.03 -23.13
C LEU A 24 -41.93 7.97 -23.33
N PHE A 25 -42.07 7.15 -24.38
CA PHE A 25 -41.06 6.14 -24.71
C PHE A 25 -39.74 6.79 -25.11
N SER A 26 -39.79 7.83 -25.91
CA SER A 26 -38.59 8.60 -26.33
C SER A 26 -37.97 9.33 -25.15
N ALA A 27 -38.78 9.93 -24.27
CA ALA A 27 -38.28 10.56 -23.05
C ALA A 27 -37.60 9.53 -22.12
N ASN A 28 -38.21 8.37 -21.93
CA ASN A 28 -37.65 7.28 -21.14
C ASN A 28 -36.36 6.71 -21.77
N LEU A 29 -36.33 6.60 -23.09
CA LEU A 29 -35.14 6.19 -23.83
C LEU A 29 -33.98 7.22 -23.68
N ILE A 30 -34.30 8.52 -23.79
CA ILE A 30 -33.37 9.62 -23.62
C ILE A 30 -32.82 9.66 -22.17
N VAL A 31 -33.70 9.47 -21.18
CA VAL A 31 -33.32 9.37 -19.78
C VAL A 31 -32.41 8.15 -19.55
N LYS A 32 -32.78 6.98 -20.08
CA LYS A 32 -31.94 5.78 -20.03
C LYS A 32 -30.61 5.97 -20.77
N MET A 33 -30.57 6.63 -21.92
CA MET A 33 -29.33 6.91 -22.66
C MET A 33 -28.46 7.95 -21.95
N ARG A 34 -29.06 8.89 -21.21
CA ARG A 34 -28.32 9.84 -20.37
C ARG A 34 -27.80 9.23 -19.07
N SER A 35 -28.46 8.19 -18.56
CA SER A 35 -28.03 7.46 -17.37
C SER A 35 -27.00 6.37 -17.65
N LEU A 36 -26.65 6.09 -18.91
CA LEU A 36 -25.58 5.17 -19.27
C LEU A 36 -24.22 5.82 -19.03
N ILE A 37 -23.74 5.68 -17.83
CA ILE A 37 -22.40 6.10 -17.45
C ILE A 37 -21.40 5.22 -18.20
N ARG A 38 -20.57 5.85 -19.00
CA ARG A 38 -19.49 5.14 -19.70
C ARG A 38 -18.30 4.98 -18.77
N VAL A 39 -17.82 3.75 -18.65
CA VAL A 39 -16.59 3.44 -17.94
C VAL A 39 -15.40 3.56 -18.90
N GLY A 40 -14.30 4.10 -18.38
CA GLY A 40 -13.06 4.29 -19.11
C GLY A 40 -12.18 3.04 -19.11
N PRO A 41 -10.94 3.18 -19.55
CA PRO A 41 -9.98 2.08 -19.51
C PRO A 41 -9.73 1.62 -18.05
N PRO A 42 -9.32 0.35 -17.88
CA PRO A 42 -9.02 -0.19 -16.56
C PRO A 42 -7.81 0.50 -15.94
N VAL A 43 -7.87 0.77 -14.64
CA VAL A 43 -6.77 1.26 -13.80
C VAL A 43 -6.49 0.20 -12.74
N ALA A 44 -5.43 -0.56 -12.95
CA ALA A 44 -5.04 -1.61 -12.03
C ALA A 44 -4.16 -1.07 -10.89
N LEU A 45 -4.35 -1.57 -9.68
CA LEU A 45 -3.40 -1.44 -8.59
C LEU A 45 -2.46 -2.65 -8.64
N GLN A 46 -1.24 -2.43 -9.12
CA GLN A 46 -0.26 -3.50 -9.31
C GLN A 46 -0.01 -4.26 -8.01
N GLY A 47 0.05 -5.59 -8.10
CA GLY A 47 0.29 -6.46 -6.94
C GLY A 47 -0.87 -6.57 -5.94
N ALA A 48 -1.95 -5.77 -6.11
CA ALA A 48 -3.13 -5.84 -5.26
C ALA A 48 -4.26 -6.71 -5.83
N GLY A 49 -4.20 -7.00 -7.14
CA GLY A 49 -5.25 -7.75 -7.85
C GLY A 49 -6.54 -6.97 -8.05
N VAL A 50 -6.52 -5.66 -7.80
CA VAL A 50 -7.68 -4.76 -7.94
C VAL A 50 -7.58 -4.02 -9.25
N THR A 51 -8.68 -4.02 -9.99
CA THR A 51 -8.87 -3.20 -11.19
C THR A 51 -10.15 -2.38 -11.05
N ILE A 52 -10.06 -1.10 -11.29
CA ILE A 52 -11.20 -0.19 -11.31
C ILE A 52 -11.32 0.46 -12.69
N HIS A 53 -12.48 1.02 -12.96
CA HIS A 53 -12.72 1.81 -14.16
C HIS A 53 -13.13 3.23 -13.76
N LEU A 54 -12.45 4.22 -14.30
CA LEU A 54 -12.82 5.62 -14.10
C LEU A 54 -13.99 5.99 -15.02
N PRO A 55 -14.83 6.97 -14.65
CA PRO A 55 -15.83 7.49 -15.57
C PRO A 55 -15.18 8.09 -16.83
N ALA A 56 -15.71 7.75 -18.01
CA ALA A 56 -15.14 8.17 -19.30
C ALA A 56 -15.90 9.32 -19.97
N GLU A 57 -16.95 9.82 -19.36
CA GLU A 57 -17.77 10.88 -19.93
C GLU A 57 -17.06 12.24 -19.89
N ARG A 58 -17.46 13.11 -20.82
CA ARG A 58 -16.90 14.46 -20.89
C ARG A 58 -17.23 15.26 -19.62
N GLY A 59 -16.22 15.90 -19.05
CA GLY A 59 -16.36 16.74 -17.85
C GLY A 59 -15.84 16.13 -16.56
N TRP A 60 -15.57 14.82 -16.53
CA TRP A 60 -14.89 14.20 -15.41
C TRP A 60 -13.43 14.62 -15.35
N GLN A 61 -12.97 14.93 -14.15
CA GLN A 61 -11.59 15.28 -13.83
C GLN A 61 -11.15 14.41 -12.66
N GLY A 62 -9.89 14.01 -12.63
CA GLY A 62 -9.42 13.19 -11.51
C GLY A 62 -8.00 12.67 -11.70
N LEU A 63 -7.61 11.84 -10.76
CA LEU A 63 -6.35 11.14 -10.78
C LEU A 63 -6.47 9.94 -11.72
N THR A 64 -5.43 9.69 -12.50
CA THR A 64 -5.32 8.51 -13.37
C THR A 64 -4.49 7.40 -12.73
N GLU A 65 -3.93 7.64 -11.55
CA GLU A 65 -3.05 6.72 -10.85
C GLU A 65 -3.41 6.67 -9.35
N TRP A 66 -3.22 5.51 -8.74
CA TRP A 66 -3.39 5.32 -7.33
C TRP A 66 -2.35 6.11 -6.53
N GLN A 67 -2.81 6.85 -5.53
CA GLN A 67 -1.96 7.59 -4.60
C GLN A 67 -1.99 6.96 -3.23
N TYR A 68 -0.83 6.87 -2.59
CA TYR A 68 -0.73 6.42 -1.21
C TYR A 68 -1.27 7.50 -0.26
N GLU A 69 -2.18 7.09 0.63
CA GLU A 69 -2.77 7.92 1.68
C GLU A 69 -2.29 7.43 3.06
N MET A 70 -2.51 8.23 4.09
CA MET A 70 -2.30 7.80 5.47
C MET A 70 -3.14 6.54 5.80
N ASN A 71 -2.74 5.79 6.84
CA ASN A 71 -3.42 4.57 7.28
C ASN A 71 -3.33 3.37 6.31
N ASN A 72 -2.23 3.28 5.56
CA ASN A 72 -1.93 2.14 4.68
C ASN A 72 -3.00 1.91 3.61
N CYS A 73 -3.55 2.98 3.09
CA CYS A 73 -4.54 2.97 2.03
C CYS A 73 -3.98 3.61 0.75
N PHE A 74 -4.52 3.18 -0.39
CA PHE A 74 -4.33 3.79 -1.69
C PHE A 74 -5.65 4.39 -2.14
N VAL A 75 -5.60 5.56 -2.72
CA VAL A 75 -6.79 6.32 -3.10
C VAL A 75 -6.68 6.78 -4.55
N ILE A 76 -7.79 6.74 -5.25
CA ILE A 76 -7.97 7.42 -6.53
C ILE A 76 -9.28 8.21 -6.49
N LEU A 77 -9.28 9.39 -7.08
CA LEU A 77 -10.39 10.34 -7.03
C LEU A 77 -10.80 10.73 -8.45
N ALA A 78 -12.10 10.82 -8.67
CA ALA A 78 -12.67 11.43 -9.86
C ALA A 78 -13.80 12.40 -9.47
N ARG A 79 -13.92 13.51 -10.18
CA ARG A 79 -14.91 14.56 -9.90
C ARG A 79 -15.58 15.05 -11.17
N LEU A 80 -16.87 15.21 -11.12
CA LEU A 80 -17.70 15.91 -12.09
C LEU A 80 -18.18 17.23 -11.46
N ASN A 81 -18.13 18.33 -12.22
CA ASN A 81 -18.47 19.64 -11.69
C ASN A 81 -19.95 20.04 -11.94
N ARG A 82 -20.63 19.37 -12.88
CA ARG A 82 -22.05 19.60 -13.19
C ARG A 82 -22.69 18.34 -13.74
N PRO A 83 -23.58 17.65 -12.95
CA PRO A 83 -23.85 17.91 -11.52
C PRO A 83 -22.59 17.70 -10.67
N VAL A 84 -22.58 18.22 -9.44
CA VAL A 84 -21.42 18.05 -8.55
C VAL A 84 -21.44 16.63 -8.00
N ILE A 85 -20.50 15.82 -8.49
CA ILE A 85 -20.32 14.43 -8.03
C ILE A 85 -18.83 14.19 -7.79
N GLU A 86 -18.53 13.56 -6.67
CA GLU A 86 -17.21 13.10 -6.32
C GLU A 86 -17.21 11.59 -6.12
N VAL A 87 -16.26 10.91 -6.74
CA VAL A 87 -16.08 9.46 -6.64
C VAL A 87 -14.71 9.19 -6.05
N GLN A 88 -14.67 8.36 -5.02
CA GLN A 88 -13.45 7.94 -4.37
C GLN A 88 -13.38 6.42 -4.30
N TRP A 89 -12.32 5.84 -4.85
CA TRP A 89 -11.93 4.47 -4.56
C TRP A 89 -10.82 4.48 -3.51
N ARG A 90 -10.93 3.58 -2.55
CA ARG A 90 -9.92 3.41 -1.51
C ARG A 90 -9.64 1.94 -1.33
N TYR A 91 -8.39 1.56 -1.46
CA TYR A 91 -7.90 0.22 -1.18
C TYR A 91 -7.00 0.26 0.03
N CYS A 92 -7.35 -0.47 1.09
CA CYS A 92 -6.62 -0.52 2.34
C CYS A 92 -6.03 -1.91 2.57
N LEU A 93 -4.76 -1.94 3.02
CA LEU A 93 -4.01 -3.17 3.30
C LEU A 93 -4.42 -3.82 4.63
N SER A 94 -5.15 -3.09 5.45
CA SER A 94 -5.68 -3.57 6.73
C SER A 94 -7.10 -3.08 6.88
N ALA A 95 -8.03 -3.99 7.09
CA ALA A 95 -9.42 -3.65 7.34
C ALA A 95 -9.59 -3.04 8.74
N PRO A 96 -10.38 -1.98 8.90
CA PRO A 96 -10.66 -1.38 10.20
C PRO A 96 -11.62 -2.22 11.06
N ALA A 97 -12.25 -3.23 10.47
CA ALA A 97 -13.16 -4.16 11.14
C ALA A 97 -13.20 -5.52 10.43
N LYS A 98 -13.87 -6.50 11.04
CA LYS A 98 -13.82 -7.91 10.61
C LYS A 98 -14.76 -8.27 9.46
N ASN A 99 -15.73 -7.44 9.15
CA ASN A 99 -16.68 -7.68 8.06
C ASN A 99 -17.16 -6.37 7.44
N ASN A 100 -17.78 -6.46 6.26
CA ASN A 100 -18.26 -5.31 5.51
C ASN A 100 -19.24 -4.44 6.30
N ARG A 101 -20.13 -5.07 7.07
CA ARG A 101 -21.14 -4.36 7.84
C ARG A 101 -20.53 -3.48 8.92
N ASP A 102 -19.60 -4.03 9.69
CA ASP A 102 -18.92 -3.28 10.74
C ASP A 102 -18.13 -2.09 10.18
N ILE A 103 -17.55 -2.24 8.97
CA ILE A 103 -16.86 -1.14 8.28
C ILE A 103 -17.85 -0.04 7.88
N LEU A 104 -19.01 -0.41 7.31
CA LEU A 104 -20.07 0.56 6.99
C LEU A 104 -20.56 1.29 8.25
N ASP A 105 -20.78 0.59 9.35
CA ASP A 105 -21.19 1.18 10.62
C ASP A 105 -20.12 2.14 11.19
N LEU A 106 -18.81 1.83 11.03
CA LEU A 106 -17.73 2.73 11.38
C LEU A 106 -17.73 4.01 10.52
N ILE A 107 -17.95 3.88 9.20
CA ILE A 107 -18.04 5.03 8.29
C ILE A 107 -19.22 5.92 8.68
N ALA A 108 -20.37 5.33 8.95
CA ALA A 108 -21.57 6.05 9.38
C ALA A 108 -21.32 6.81 10.70
N LYS A 109 -20.72 6.16 11.68
CA LYS A 109 -20.36 6.77 12.96
C LYS A 109 -19.39 7.94 12.80
N GLN A 110 -18.35 7.80 11.98
CA GLN A 110 -17.38 8.87 11.70
C GLN A 110 -18.01 10.07 11.01
N SER A 111 -19.01 9.83 10.17
CA SER A 111 -19.74 10.88 9.42
C SER A 111 -20.92 11.45 10.19
N ASN A 112 -21.23 10.97 11.39
CA ASN A 112 -22.47 11.23 12.11
C ASN A 112 -23.72 10.97 11.24
N GLY A 113 -23.65 9.98 10.36
CA GLY A 113 -24.70 9.60 9.43
C GLY A 113 -25.43 8.33 9.84
N LYS A 114 -26.51 8.04 9.13
CA LYS A 114 -27.31 6.82 9.25
C LYS A 114 -27.22 6.04 7.95
N LEU A 115 -27.05 4.71 8.06
CA LEU A 115 -27.08 3.81 6.91
C LEU A 115 -28.53 3.46 6.56
N GLU A 116 -28.86 3.60 5.31
CA GLU A 116 -30.14 3.21 4.73
C GLU A 116 -29.89 2.28 3.52
N ASP A 117 -30.90 1.53 3.11
CA ASP A 117 -30.90 0.68 1.90
C ASP A 117 -29.68 -0.26 1.78
N ILE A 118 -29.33 -0.93 2.88
CA ILE A 118 -28.17 -1.83 2.88
C ILE A 118 -28.49 -3.07 2.06
N THR A 119 -27.69 -3.31 1.02
CA THR A 119 -27.86 -4.46 0.13
C THR A 119 -26.50 -4.96 -0.35
N THR A 120 -26.48 -6.12 -1.00
CA THR A 120 -25.29 -6.66 -1.65
C THR A 120 -25.40 -6.39 -3.14
N LEU A 121 -24.33 -5.87 -3.72
CA LEU A 121 -24.17 -5.75 -5.17
C LEU A 121 -23.32 -6.91 -5.66
N ASP A 122 -23.89 -7.70 -6.53
CA ASP A 122 -23.20 -8.79 -7.20
C ASP A 122 -22.35 -8.25 -8.37
N GLY A 123 -21.21 -8.89 -8.60
CA GLY A 123 -20.29 -8.49 -9.65
C GLY A 123 -18.95 -9.23 -9.54
N PRO A 124 -17.96 -8.89 -10.38
CA PRO A 124 -16.62 -9.47 -10.30
C PRO A 124 -15.88 -9.15 -9.00
N CYS A 125 -16.32 -8.09 -8.29
CA CYS A 125 -15.91 -7.74 -6.93
C CYS A 125 -17.15 -7.49 -6.09
N PRO A 126 -17.80 -8.53 -5.50
CA PRO A 126 -19.02 -8.37 -4.72
C PRO A 126 -18.80 -7.45 -3.53
N MET A 127 -19.74 -6.51 -3.30
CA MET A 127 -19.62 -5.56 -2.21
C MET A 127 -20.93 -5.34 -1.48
N GLN A 128 -20.84 -5.00 -0.20
CA GLN A 128 -21.95 -4.50 0.55
C GLN A 128 -22.09 -3.00 0.34
N PHE A 129 -23.25 -2.59 -0.10
CA PHE A 129 -23.60 -1.22 -0.43
C PHE A 129 -24.55 -0.64 0.61
N ALA A 130 -24.42 0.64 0.90
CA ALA A 130 -25.34 1.41 1.72
C ALA A 130 -25.47 2.86 1.22
N HIS A 131 -26.65 3.42 1.38
CA HIS A 131 -26.89 4.84 1.30
C HIS A 131 -26.63 5.46 2.67
N LEU A 132 -25.76 6.46 2.73
CA LEU A 132 -25.36 7.15 3.96
C LEU A 132 -26.01 8.53 3.99
N VAL A 133 -26.98 8.71 4.86
CA VAL A 133 -27.71 9.97 5.06
C VAL A 133 -27.10 10.71 6.24
N SER A 134 -26.61 11.92 6.01
CA SER A 134 -26.09 12.79 7.05
C SER A 134 -27.08 13.91 7.38
N PRO A 135 -27.47 14.10 8.65
CA PRO A 135 -28.40 15.18 9.02
C PRO A 135 -27.80 16.59 8.91
N LYS A 136 -26.51 16.70 8.65
CA LYS A 136 -25.78 17.99 8.64
C LYS A 136 -25.41 18.46 7.23
N THR A 137 -25.47 17.59 6.24
CA THR A 137 -25.08 17.91 4.87
C THR A 137 -26.22 17.55 3.93
N GLU A 138 -26.43 18.38 2.91
CA GLU A 138 -27.38 18.09 1.83
C GLU A 138 -26.79 17.09 0.81
N GLU A 139 -25.55 16.63 1.06
CA GLU A 139 -24.88 15.65 0.19
C GLU A 139 -25.38 14.24 0.46
N GLU A 140 -25.82 13.58 -0.57
CA GLU A 140 -26.10 12.16 -0.56
C GLU A 140 -24.81 11.36 -0.80
N ARG A 141 -24.62 10.35 0.01
CA ARG A 141 -23.40 9.51 -0.05
C ARG A 141 -23.77 8.05 -0.24
N PHE A 142 -23.21 7.45 -1.26
CA PHE A 142 -23.33 6.02 -1.54
C PHE A 142 -21.99 5.36 -1.23
N VAL A 143 -21.99 4.36 -0.36
CA VAL A 143 -20.76 3.72 0.12
C VAL A 143 -20.87 2.22 -0.12
N GLY A 144 -19.85 1.67 -0.76
CA GLY A 144 -19.69 0.24 -0.95
C GLY A 144 -18.40 -0.27 -0.32
N VAL A 145 -18.46 -1.44 0.27
CA VAL A 145 -17.33 -2.10 0.92
C VAL A 145 -17.24 -3.55 0.46
N ALA A 146 -16.05 -3.95 0.02
CA ALA A 146 -15.71 -5.32 -0.29
C ALA A 146 -14.51 -5.76 0.57
N MET A 147 -14.72 -6.70 1.48
CA MET A 147 -13.64 -7.41 2.14
C MET A 147 -12.98 -8.32 1.12
N LEU A 148 -11.67 -8.19 1.00
CA LEU A 148 -10.83 -8.98 0.13
C LEU A 148 -10.02 -9.98 0.96
N ASP A 149 -9.26 -10.84 0.28
CA ASP A 149 -8.41 -11.81 0.95
C ASP A 149 -7.37 -11.14 1.87
N PHE A 150 -6.99 -11.85 2.93
CA PHE A 150 -5.97 -11.43 3.89
C PHE A 150 -6.29 -10.12 4.65
N GLY A 151 -7.57 -9.85 4.90
CA GLY A 151 -8.00 -8.67 5.66
C GLY A 151 -7.83 -7.34 4.92
N ARG A 152 -7.69 -7.37 3.61
CA ARG A 152 -7.68 -6.19 2.75
C ARG A 152 -9.10 -5.73 2.46
N VAL A 153 -9.24 -4.46 2.12
CA VAL A 153 -10.56 -3.87 1.87
C VAL A 153 -10.51 -2.96 0.66
N LEU A 154 -11.51 -3.07 -0.21
CA LEU A 154 -11.79 -2.12 -1.28
C LEU A 154 -13.09 -1.38 -0.95
N MET A 155 -13.03 -0.07 -1.01
CA MET A 155 -14.19 0.81 -0.78
C MET A 155 -14.41 1.69 -2.00
N LEU A 156 -15.68 1.91 -2.31
CA LEU A 156 -16.13 2.90 -3.27
C LEU A 156 -17.07 3.87 -2.56
N GLU A 157 -16.81 5.14 -2.65
CA GLU A 157 -17.68 6.20 -2.17
C GLU A 157 -18.04 7.14 -3.31
N VAL A 158 -19.33 7.44 -3.45
CA VAL A 158 -19.86 8.44 -4.38
C VAL A 158 -20.64 9.47 -3.57
N ARG A 159 -20.27 10.72 -3.71
CA ARG A 159 -20.97 11.87 -3.13
C ARG A 159 -21.67 12.65 -4.22
N SER A 160 -22.93 12.97 -4.02
CA SER A 160 -23.74 13.76 -4.96
C SER A 160 -24.46 14.87 -4.20
N ALA A 161 -24.24 16.12 -4.61
CA ALA A 161 -24.85 17.29 -3.99
C ALA A 161 -26.15 17.74 -4.68
N GLU A 162 -26.35 17.40 -5.98
CA GLU A 162 -27.40 17.97 -6.79
C GLU A 162 -28.36 16.90 -7.35
N ASP A 163 -27.88 15.72 -7.69
CA ASP A 163 -28.66 14.65 -8.34
C ASP A 163 -28.39 13.28 -7.69
N VAL A 164 -29.27 12.94 -6.77
CA VAL A 164 -29.19 11.67 -6.00
C VAL A 164 -29.30 10.45 -6.90
N PHE A 165 -30.23 10.48 -7.86
CA PHE A 165 -30.47 9.34 -8.74
C PHE A 165 -29.28 9.09 -9.66
N TYR A 166 -28.72 10.16 -10.23
CA TYR A 166 -27.54 10.06 -11.06
C TYR A 166 -26.32 9.62 -10.23
N GLY A 167 -26.15 10.12 -9.00
CA GLY A 167 -25.11 9.69 -8.07
C GLY A 167 -25.19 8.19 -7.76
N ARG A 168 -26.40 7.67 -7.54
CA ARG A 168 -26.64 6.24 -7.34
C ARG A 168 -26.29 5.41 -8.57
N ASP A 169 -26.69 5.86 -9.77
CA ASP A 169 -26.39 5.17 -11.02
C ASP A 169 -24.88 5.16 -11.29
N VAL A 170 -24.17 6.27 -11.02
CA VAL A 170 -22.70 6.34 -11.03
C VAL A 170 -22.13 5.27 -10.13
N PHE A 171 -22.59 5.22 -8.87
CA PHE A 171 -22.09 4.25 -7.90
C PHE A 171 -22.27 2.81 -8.39
N ILE A 172 -23.50 2.43 -8.80
CA ILE A 172 -23.81 1.06 -9.24
C ILE A 172 -22.97 0.67 -10.45
N THR A 173 -22.86 1.55 -11.46
CA THR A 173 -22.11 1.27 -12.68
C THR A 173 -20.64 1.06 -12.38
N LEU A 174 -20.04 1.91 -11.55
CA LEU A 174 -18.63 1.81 -11.18
C LEU A 174 -18.37 0.59 -10.29
N ALA A 175 -19.25 0.30 -9.34
CA ALA A 175 -19.15 -0.88 -8.48
C ALA A 175 -19.19 -2.19 -9.29
N GLN A 176 -20.10 -2.29 -10.27
CA GLN A 176 -20.22 -3.45 -11.15
C GLN A 176 -19.03 -3.61 -12.12
N SER A 177 -18.31 -2.54 -12.41
CA SER A 177 -17.12 -2.56 -13.27
C SER A 177 -15.85 -2.89 -12.53
N MET A 178 -15.86 -2.92 -11.19
CA MET A 178 -14.68 -3.27 -10.40
C MET A 178 -14.40 -4.77 -10.47
N GLU A 179 -13.12 -5.10 -10.56
CA GLU A 179 -12.65 -6.48 -10.58
C GLU A 179 -11.66 -6.73 -9.46
N TYR A 180 -11.76 -7.88 -8.84
CA TYR A 180 -10.76 -8.39 -7.92
C TYR A 180 -10.39 -9.82 -8.29
N LYS A 181 -9.08 -10.03 -8.40
CA LYS A 181 -8.50 -11.37 -8.54
C LYS A 181 -7.30 -11.46 -7.64
N GLN A 182 -7.37 -12.36 -6.65
CA GLN A 182 -6.23 -12.59 -5.75
C GLN A 182 -4.97 -12.88 -6.56
N PRO A 183 -3.88 -12.08 -6.38
CA PRO A 183 -2.63 -12.34 -7.09
C PRO A 183 -1.98 -13.61 -6.57
N SER A 184 -1.57 -14.51 -7.47
CA SER A 184 -0.79 -15.70 -7.11
C SER A 184 0.54 -15.33 -6.45
N GLU A 185 1.13 -14.22 -6.86
CA GLU A 185 2.37 -13.67 -6.32
C GLU A 185 2.24 -13.24 -4.85
N LEU A 186 1.05 -12.81 -4.43
CA LEU A 186 0.78 -12.50 -3.03
C LEU A 186 0.75 -13.78 -2.19
N SER A 187 0.08 -14.83 -2.68
CA SER A 187 0.05 -16.13 -2.01
C SER A 187 1.47 -16.73 -1.91
N ALA A 188 2.26 -16.60 -2.97
CA ALA A 188 3.66 -17.04 -2.97
C ALA A 188 4.51 -16.25 -1.96
N GLY A 189 4.27 -14.95 -1.81
CA GLY A 189 4.92 -14.12 -0.81
C GLY A 189 4.59 -14.54 0.63
N ILE A 190 3.32 -14.84 0.91
CA ILE A 190 2.89 -15.35 2.22
C ILE A 190 3.54 -16.70 2.51
N GLU A 191 3.52 -17.62 1.56
CA GLU A 191 4.18 -18.93 1.69
C GLU A 191 5.69 -18.79 1.95
N LEU A 192 6.36 -17.85 1.28
CA LEU A 192 7.76 -17.55 1.52
C LEU A 192 8.00 -17.12 2.97
N LEU A 193 7.16 -16.21 3.51
CA LEU A 193 7.28 -15.76 4.90
C LEU A 193 6.97 -16.87 5.90
N GLU A 194 5.95 -17.70 5.66
CA GLU A 194 5.65 -18.86 6.49
C GLU A 194 6.80 -19.85 6.53
N ASN A 195 7.44 -20.08 5.37
CA ASN A 195 8.63 -20.91 5.31
C ASN A 195 9.80 -20.26 6.05
N ALA A 196 10.01 -18.95 5.89
CA ALA A 196 11.05 -18.20 6.59
C ALA A 196 10.90 -18.28 8.13
N GLN A 197 9.66 -18.25 8.64
CA GLN A 197 9.37 -18.36 10.07
C GLN A 197 9.81 -19.69 10.72
N ARG A 198 10.05 -20.72 9.92
CA ARG A 198 10.49 -22.06 10.40
C ARG A 198 12.00 -22.13 10.66
N PHE A 199 12.74 -21.15 10.18
CA PHE A 199 14.19 -21.06 10.35
C PHE A 199 14.54 -20.04 11.43
N GLY A 200 15.67 -20.24 12.08
CA GLY A 200 16.24 -19.26 12.98
C GLY A 200 16.75 -18.02 12.24
N ALA A 201 16.99 -16.95 12.96
CA ALA A 201 17.50 -15.70 12.40
C ALA A 201 18.89 -15.85 11.75
N ASP A 202 19.68 -16.82 12.20
CA ASP A 202 20.99 -17.20 11.67
C ASP A 202 20.97 -17.59 10.18
N LYS A 203 19.84 -18.18 9.75
CA LYS A 203 19.65 -18.53 8.33
C LYS A 203 19.63 -17.29 7.41
N PHE A 204 19.11 -16.18 7.91
CA PHE A 204 18.93 -14.94 7.14
C PHE A 204 20.08 -13.96 7.33
N PHE A 205 20.74 -14.05 8.48
CA PHE A 205 21.82 -13.15 8.88
C PHE A 205 23.01 -13.97 9.41
N PRO A 206 23.71 -14.69 8.52
CA PRO A 206 24.74 -15.67 8.93
C PRO A 206 26.02 -15.05 9.50
N SER A 207 26.17 -13.74 9.46
CA SER A 207 27.41 -13.06 9.82
C SER A 207 27.22 -12.18 11.05
N GLU A 208 27.99 -12.42 12.11
CA GLU A 208 28.19 -11.46 13.21
C GLU A 208 29.00 -10.24 12.78
N GLU A 209 29.72 -10.32 11.65
CA GLU A 209 30.45 -9.21 11.08
C GLU A 209 29.50 -8.27 10.34
N GLY A 210 29.39 -7.06 10.87
CA GLY A 210 28.54 -6.04 10.30
C GLY A 210 28.93 -5.67 8.87
N GLN A 211 27.93 -5.52 8.02
CA GLN A 211 28.11 -5.06 6.65
C GLN A 211 28.31 -3.54 6.61
N THR A 212 29.21 -3.11 5.77
CA THR A 212 29.46 -1.68 5.52
C THR A 212 29.34 -1.40 4.03
N LEU A 213 28.53 -0.41 3.67
CA LEU A 213 28.30 0.00 2.28
C LEU A 213 28.68 1.46 2.10
N LEU A 214 29.37 1.77 1.01
CA LEU A 214 29.63 3.14 0.55
C LEU A 214 28.52 3.56 -0.42
N VAL A 215 28.00 4.76 -0.26
CA VAL A 215 26.91 5.28 -1.08
C VAL A 215 27.45 6.24 -2.13
N ARG A 216 27.16 5.99 -3.40
CA ARG A 216 27.55 6.83 -4.52
C ARG A 216 26.32 7.29 -5.33
N ASP A 217 26.42 8.44 -5.94
CA ASP A 217 25.44 8.89 -6.92
C ASP A 217 25.74 8.36 -8.34
N ALA A 218 24.91 8.73 -9.30
CA ALA A 218 25.08 8.35 -10.69
C ALA A 218 26.41 8.84 -11.30
N ALA A 219 26.98 9.92 -10.78
CA ALA A 219 28.30 10.44 -11.17
C ALA A 219 29.47 9.76 -10.42
N ARG A 220 29.19 8.68 -9.68
CA ARG A 220 30.17 7.95 -8.84
C ARG A 220 30.75 8.77 -7.67
N SER A 221 30.18 9.94 -7.39
CA SER A 221 30.60 10.74 -6.24
C SER A 221 30.12 10.10 -4.94
N VAL A 222 30.98 10.07 -3.92
CA VAL A 222 30.65 9.54 -2.59
C VAL A 222 29.63 10.47 -1.93
N ARG A 223 28.47 9.93 -1.56
CA ARG A 223 27.35 10.64 -0.93
C ARG A 223 27.08 10.21 0.49
N GLY A 224 27.62 9.08 0.92
CA GLY A 224 27.35 8.59 2.25
C GLY A 224 27.86 7.19 2.50
N TYR A 225 27.36 6.62 3.59
CA TYR A 225 27.63 5.24 3.96
C TYR A 225 26.44 4.63 4.72
N GLU A 226 26.41 3.32 4.74
CA GLU A 226 25.53 2.52 5.61
C GLU A 226 26.41 1.53 6.37
N ARG A 227 26.15 1.40 7.66
CA ARG A 227 26.78 0.41 8.51
C ARG A 227 25.71 -0.38 9.23
N THR A 228 25.73 -1.69 9.06
CA THR A 228 24.83 -2.64 9.73
C THR A 228 25.66 -3.52 10.65
N GLN A 229 25.23 -3.67 11.88
CA GLN A 229 25.76 -4.62 12.84
C GLN A 229 24.67 -5.59 13.22
N ILE A 230 24.94 -6.88 13.15
CA ILE A 230 24.00 -7.94 13.46
C ILE A 230 24.56 -8.69 14.66
N LYS A 231 23.75 -8.87 15.67
CA LYS A 231 24.08 -9.62 16.89
C LYS A 231 22.98 -10.60 17.19
N GLN A 232 23.35 -11.77 17.64
CA GLN A 232 22.44 -12.72 18.24
C GLN A 232 22.89 -12.98 19.66
N ASP A 233 21.93 -13.04 20.58
CA ASP A 233 22.22 -13.43 21.96
C ASP A 233 22.21 -14.97 22.10
N SER A 234 22.51 -15.46 23.30
CA SER A 234 22.51 -16.89 23.62
C SER A 234 21.12 -17.56 23.52
N GLU A 235 20.06 -16.77 23.50
CA GLU A 235 18.66 -17.23 23.35
C GLU A 235 18.22 -17.21 21.88
N GLY A 236 19.09 -16.75 20.96
CA GLY A 236 18.79 -16.64 19.53
C GLY A 236 18.03 -15.36 19.14
N ASN A 237 17.86 -14.41 20.07
CA ASN A 237 17.25 -13.13 19.75
C ASN A 237 18.14 -12.33 18.82
N LEU A 238 17.56 -11.83 17.74
CA LEU A 238 18.22 -11.01 16.75
C LEU A 238 18.22 -9.53 17.14
N ARG A 239 19.37 -8.88 17.05
CA ARG A 239 19.48 -7.43 17.11
C ARG A 239 20.22 -6.91 15.88
N ILE A 240 19.62 -5.98 15.15
CA ILE A 240 20.23 -5.29 14.02
C ILE A 240 20.33 -3.81 14.36
N ASP A 241 21.56 -3.31 14.44
CA ASP A 241 21.86 -1.88 14.57
C ASP A 241 22.34 -1.36 13.20
N LYS A 242 21.61 -0.41 12.63
CA LYS A 242 21.88 0.15 11.29
C LYS A 242 22.05 1.66 11.35
N THR A 243 23.15 2.16 10.86
CA THR A 243 23.42 3.59 10.72
C THR A 243 23.59 3.93 9.25
N THR A 244 22.79 4.85 8.76
CA THR A 244 22.85 5.36 7.39
C THR A 244 23.11 6.86 7.44
N VAL A 245 24.13 7.32 6.71
CA VAL A 245 24.44 8.72 6.54
C VAL A 245 24.48 9.01 5.05
N VAL A 246 23.65 9.93 4.57
CA VAL A 246 23.60 10.32 3.16
C VAL A 246 23.58 11.83 3.04
N ASN A 247 24.45 12.36 2.19
CA ASN A 247 24.53 13.77 1.84
C ASN A 247 24.07 13.96 0.39
N THR A 248 22.84 14.39 0.21
CA THR A 248 22.27 14.76 -1.09
C THR A 248 22.01 16.26 -1.16
N ALA A 249 20.82 16.74 -0.80
CA ALA A 249 20.53 18.17 -0.62
C ALA A 249 20.83 18.66 0.81
N ALA A 250 20.87 17.73 1.77
CA ALA A 250 21.25 17.95 3.15
C ALA A 250 21.81 16.66 3.75
N ILE A 251 22.68 16.76 4.74
CA ILE A 251 23.18 15.58 5.47
C ILE A 251 22.03 15.02 6.30
N ARG A 252 21.70 13.77 6.05
CA ARG A 252 20.69 12.99 6.79
C ARG A 252 21.38 11.80 7.45
N ARG A 253 21.18 11.69 8.76
CA ARG A 253 21.61 10.53 9.54
C ARG A 253 20.39 9.80 10.02
N LYS A 254 20.36 8.50 9.78
CA LYS A 254 19.32 7.57 10.22
C LYS A 254 19.98 6.51 11.08
N GLU A 255 19.49 6.35 12.29
CA GLU A 255 19.93 5.32 13.23
C GLU A 255 18.75 4.42 13.52
N GLN A 256 18.91 3.13 13.34
CA GLN A 256 17.87 2.14 13.49
C GLN A 256 18.36 1.03 14.40
N THR A 257 17.51 0.62 15.34
CA THR A 257 17.71 -0.57 16.15
C THR A 257 16.47 -1.45 16.01
N PHE A 258 16.68 -2.65 15.54
CA PHE A 258 15.66 -3.68 15.36
C PHE A 258 15.97 -4.85 16.28
N GLU A 259 14.99 -5.31 17.05
CA GLU A 259 15.13 -6.41 18.01
C GLU A 259 13.97 -7.39 17.83
N SER A 260 14.26 -8.69 17.81
CA SER A 260 13.25 -9.74 17.65
C SER A 260 13.74 -11.09 18.12
N ALA A 261 12.86 -11.84 18.76
CA ALA A 261 13.04 -13.27 19.01
C ALA A 261 12.66 -14.11 17.78
N ASN A 262 11.68 -13.65 16.99
CA ASN A 262 11.30 -14.23 15.70
C ASN A 262 10.98 -13.08 14.74
N PRO A 263 11.93 -12.70 13.84
CA PRO A 263 11.85 -11.47 13.06
C PRO A 263 10.65 -11.40 12.12
N PHE A 264 10.06 -12.54 11.75
CA PHE A 264 8.88 -12.58 10.86
C PHE A 264 7.55 -12.63 11.63
N ARG A 265 7.56 -12.73 12.98
CA ARG A 265 6.33 -12.79 13.80
C ARG A 265 6.17 -11.62 14.74
N GLY A 266 7.28 -11.04 15.18
CA GLY A 266 7.24 -9.95 16.13
C GLY A 266 8.58 -9.25 16.23
N PHE A 267 8.56 -7.95 16.41
CA PHE A 267 9.77 -7.15 16.53
C PHE A 267 9.52 -5.84 17.26
N ARG A 268 10.59 -5.27 17.78
CA ARG A 268 10.67 -3.86 18.17
C ARG A 268 11.63 -3.14 17.26
N TRP A 269 11.22 -2.00 16.73
CA TRP A 269 12.03 -1.23 15.82
C TRP A 269 12.03 0.24 16.21
N GLN A 270 13.20 0.77 16.50
CA GLN A 270 13.42 2.19 16.77
C GLN A 270 14.12 2.82 15.57
N ASN A 271 13.63 3.94 15.12
CA ASN A 271 14.17 4.66 13.99
C ASN A 271 14.29 6.14 14.32
N ARG A 272 15.53 6.61 14.43
CA ARG A 272 15.87 8.00 14.70
C ARG A 272 16.40 8.66 13.43
N HIS A 273 15.75 9.73 13.04
CA HIS A 273 16.21 10.61 11.97
C HIS A 273 16.79 11.88 12.57
N SER A 274 17.99 12.28 12.15
CA SER A 274 18.57 13.57 12.52
C SER A 274 19.08 14.30 11.29
N GLY A 275 18.90 15.62 11.26
CA GLY A 275 19.53 16.52 10.30
C GLY A 275 20.77 17.18 10.90
N LEU A 276 21.33 18.15 10.19
CA LEU A 276 22.50 18.95 10.66
C LEU A 276 22.23 19.69 11.98
N SER A 277 20.98 20.07 12.26
CA SER A 277 20.59 20.79 13.47
C SER A 277 20.59 19.95 14.75
N GLY A 278 20.82 18.64 14.65
CA GLY A 278 20.78 17.71 15.79
C GLY A 278 19.38 17.43 16.34
N GLN A 279 18.35 18.15 15.91
CA GLN A 279 16.96 17.82 16.23
C GLN A 279 16.56 16.59 15.41
N GLY A 280 16.16 15.53 16.09
CA GLY A 280 15.78 14.27 15.48
C GLY A 280 14.34 13.89 15.75
N SER A 281 13.72 13.22 14.80
CA SER A 281 12.45 12.55 14.98
C SER A 281 12.69 11.08 15.34
N LEU A 282 11.96 10.55 16.32
CA LEU A 282 12.02 9.16 16.75
C LEU A 282 10.69 8.48 16.45
N PHE A 283 10.71 7.47 15.59
CA PHE A 283 9.62 6.53 15.40
C PHE A 283 9.91 5.24 16.17
N GLN A 284 8.89 4.67 16.77
CA GLN A 284 8.97 3.37 17.44
C GLN A 284 7.87 2.47 16.93
N LEU A 285 8.24 1.30 16.49
CA LEU A 285 7.34 0.27 16.00
C LEU A 285 7.44 -0.95 16.92
N ASP A 286 6.31 -1.51 17.26
CA ASP A 286 6.19 -2.75 18.04
C ASP A 286 5.17 -3.64 17.35
N LEU A 287 5.64 -4.76 16.78
CA LEU A 287 4.77 -5.82 16.25
C LEU A 287 4.72 -6.93 17.30
N SER A 288 3.57 -7.07 17.95
CA SER A 288 3.34 -8.09 18.97
C SER A 288 1.91 -8.60 18.88
N ASN A 289 1.73 -9.91 19.03
CA ASN A 289 0.41 -10.57 18.96
C ASN A 289 -0.39 -10.25 17.68
N GLY A 290 0.30 -10.09 16.54
CA GLY A 290 -0.32 -9.74 15.27
C GLY A 290 -0.71 -8.26 15.13
N LEU A 291 -0.45 -7.42 16.12
CA LEU A 291 -0.76 -5.99 16.09
C LEU A 291 0.52 -5.16 15.95
N LEU A 292 0.55 -4.27 14.98
CA LEU A 292 1.60 -3.28 14.81
C LEU A 292 1.20 -1.96 15.45
N THR A 293 1.92 -1.59 16.49
CA THR A 293 1.80 -0.28 17.13
C THR A 293 2.91 0.63 16.65
N VAL A 294 2.55 1.78 16.09
CA VAL A 294 3.45 2.83 15.63
C VAL A 294 3.33 4.04 16.52
N ARG A 295 4.43 4.45 17.16
CA ARG A 295 4.51 5.70 17.93
C ARG A 295 5.30 6.72 17.14
N GLU A 296 4.67 7.84 16.86
CA GLU A 296 5.24 8.93 16.09
C GLU A 296 5.98 9.94 16.99
N PRO A 297 6.89 10.75 16.42
CA PRO A 297 7.66 11.74 17.20
C PRO A 297 6.81 12.74 17.98
N ALA A 298 5.62 13.06 17.49
CA ALA A 298 4.65 13.95 18.13
C ALA A 298 3.88 13.32 19.30
N GLY A 299 4.20 12.05 19.67
CA GLY A 299 3.52 11.32 20.73
C GLY A 299 2.21 10.67 20.30
N GLN A 300 1.80 10.82 19.05
CA GLN A 300 0.66 10.11 18.51
C GLN A 300 0.98 8.61 18.37
N SER A 301 -0.03 7.78 18.63
CA SER A 301 0.10 6.33 18.48
C SER A 301 -1.06 5.80 17.66
N ARG A 302 -0.74 4.90 16.74
CA ARG A 302 -1.72 4.15 15.96
C ARG A 302 -1.43 2.67 16.03
N THR A 303 -2.48 1.86 16.08
CA THR A 303 -2.37 0.40 16.13
C THR A 303 -3.28 -0.20 15.08
N PHE A 304 -2.78 -1.18 14.35
CA PHE A 304 -3.53 -1.91 13.33
C PHE A 304 -2.94 -3.30 13.14
N GLU A 305 -3.70 -4.20 12.52
CA GLU A 305 -3.28 -5.55 12.20
C GLU A 305 -2.67 -5.56 10.79
N PRO A 306 -1.35 -5.77 10.63
CA PRO A 306 -0.75 -5.97 9.32
C PRO A 306 -1.16 -7.34 8.79
N GLY A 307 -1.34 -7.46 7.46
CA GLY A 307 -1.66 -8.73 6.82
C GLY A 307 -0.51 -9.75 6.94
N PRO A 308 -0.77 -11.03 6.61
CA PRO A 308 0.23 -12.11 6.70
C PRO A 308 1.39 -11.95 5.71
N SER A 309 1.27 -11.08 4.72
CA SER A 309 2.32 -10.70 3.76
C SER A 309 3.25 -9.61 4.28
N ALA A 310 3.02 -9.08 5.49
CA ALA A 310 3.75 -7.93 6.01
C ALA A 310 5.13 -8.33 6.55
N VAL A 311 6.15 -7.58 6.14
CA VAL A 311 7.54 -7.77 6.59
C VAL A 311 8.25 -6.44 6.77
N SER A 312 9.10 -6.33 7.78
CA SER A 312 9.92 -5.13 7.99
C SER A 312 10.93 -4.93 6.86
N GLU A 313 11.11 -3.69 6.40
CA GLU A 313 12.16 -3.30 5.46
C GLU A 313 13.56 -3.72 5.95
N MET A 314 13.79 -3.76 7.27
CA MET A 314 15.05 -4.19 7.87
C MET A 314 15.45 -5.62 7.54
N LEU A 315 14.48 -6.46 7.20
CA LEU A 315 14.70 -7.89 6.93
C LEU A 315 14.96 -8.17 5.45
N LEU A 316 14.80 -7.18 4.55
CA LEU A 316 14.96 -7.40 3.11
C LEU A 316 16.36 -7.89 2.74
N ASP A 317 17.41 -7.37 3.37
CA ASP A 317 18.79 -7.75 3.07
C ASP A 317 19.03 -9.27 3.30
N GLY A 318 18.33 -9.89 4.27
CA GLY A 318 18.38 -11.33 4.52
C GLY A 318 17.29 -12.12 3.76
N LEU A 319 16.13 -11.52 3.52
CA LEU A 319 15.01 -12.21 2.86
C LEU A 319 15.22 -12.36 1.35
N VAL A 320 15.90 -11.43 0.69
CA VAL A 320 16.13 -11.48 -0.75
C VAL A 320 16.96 -12.70 -1.19
N PRO A 321 18.06 -13.07 -0.52
CA PRO A 321 18.77 -14.34 -0.82
C PRO A 321 17.87 -15.57 -0.63
N PHE A 322 17.03 -15.56 0.41
CA PHE A 322 16.07 -16.65 0.65
C PHE A 322 14.99 -16.75 -0.43
N PHE A 323 14.53 -15.60 -0.93
CA PHE A 323 13.64 -15.55 -2.10
C PHE A 323 14.29 -16.20 -3.34
N LEU A 324 15.57 -15.91 -3.61
CA LEU A 324 16.30 -16.56 -4.72
C LEU A 324 16.38 -18.08 -4.56
N ASP A 325 16.47 -18.59 -3.32
CA ASP A 325 16.46 -20.03 -3.04
C ASP A 325 15.10 -20.68 -3.26
N SER A 326 14.02 -19.93 -3.16
CA SER A 326 12.67 -20.46 -3.34
C SER A 326 12.36 -20.85 -4.79
N GLY A 327 13.14 -20.39 -5.76
CA GLY A 327 12.90 -20.59 -7.18
C GLY A 327 11.66 -19.87 -7.73
N GLN A 328 11.01 -19.06 -6.92
CA GLN A 328 9.87 -18.24 -7.37
C GLN A 328 10.38 -17.09 -8.25
N PRO A 329 9.79 -16.86 -9.44
CA PRO A 329 10.23 -15.77 -10.30
C PRO A 329 9.81 -14.40 -9.77
N LYS A 330 8.69 -14.35 -9.03
CA LYS A 330 8.05 -13.13 -8.57
C LYS A 330 7.15 -13.38 -7.37
N ILE A 331 7.18 -12.49 -6.41
CA ILE A 331 6.28 -12.48 -5.24
C ILE A 331 5.80 -11.06 -4.93
N VAL A 332 4.75 -10.95 -4.12
CA VAL A 332 4.29 -9.68 -3.55
C VAL A 332 4.34 -9.77 -2.03
N LEU A 333 4.96 -8.78 -1.40
CA LEU A 333 5.01 -8.60 0.05
C LEU A 333 4.57 -7.19 0.43
N ASP A 334 4.08 -7.02 1.63
CA ASP A 334 3.75 -5.72 2.20
C ASP A 334 4.91 -5.25 3.07
N ILE A 335 5.67 -4.26 2.60
CA ILE A 335 6.87 -3.78 3.28
C ILE A 335 6.49 -2.74 4.32
N ILE A 336 6.84 -3.00 5.58
CA ILE A 336 6.70 -2.06 6.68
C ILE A 336 7.94 -1.15 6.69
N SER A 337 7.72 0.14 6.43
CA SER A 337 8.79 1.16 6.47
C SER A 337 9.14 1.55 7.92
N PRO A 338 10.28 2.23 8.13
CA PRO A 338 10.69 2.73 9.44
C PRO A 338 9.72 3.71 10.09
N GLU A 339 8.86 4.34 9.30
CA GLU A 339 7.80 5.25 9.77
C GLU A 339 6.46 4.50 10.02
N GLY A 340 6.46 3.17 9.89
CA GLY A 340 5.28 2.33 10.08
C GLY A 340 4.25 2.43 8.97
N ARG A 341 4.67 2.85 7.77
CA ARG A 341 3.84 2.76 6.58
C ARG A 341 3.97 1.37 5.98
N ILE A 342 2.85 0.80 5.54
CA ILE A 342 2.86 -0.46 4.82
C ILE A 342 2.62 -0.20 3.35
N THR A 343 3.49 -0.74 2.50
CA THR A 343 3.41 -0.57 1.05
C THR A 343 3.60 -1.91 0.38
N PRO A 344 2.69 -2.34 -0.50
CA PRO A 344 2.92 -3.52 -1.31
C PRO A 344 4.16 -3.34 -2.18
N ALA A 345 4.97 -4.36 -2.25
CA ALA A 345 6.16 -4.43 -3.06
C ALA A 345 6.14 -5.67 -3.94
N ILE A 346 6.44 -5.48 -5.21
CA ILE A 346 6.68 -6.57 -6.14
C ILE A 346 8.17 -6.90 -6.07
N ILE A 347 8.50 -8.12 -5.69
CA ILE A 347 9.86 -8.65 -5.64
C ILE A 347 10.00 -9.64 -6.79
N GLU A 348 10.92 -9.40 -7.69
CA GLU A 348 11.14 -10.19 -8.89
C GLU A 348 12.61 -10.49 -9.12
N ALA A 349 12.91 -11.74 -9.48
CA ALA A 349 14.23 -12.10 -10.01
C ALA A 349 14.32 -11.58 -11.45
N ILE A 350 15.37 -10.81 -11.75
CA ILE A 350 15.62 -10.29 -13.09
C ILE A 350 16.91 -10.87 -13.64
N SER A 351 17.02 -10.93 -14.98
CA SER A 351 18.26 -11.37 -15.59
C SER A 351 19.39 -10.35 -15.34
N ALA A 352 20.63 -10.81 -15.33
CA ALA A 352 21.78 -9.92 -15.23
C ALA A 352 21.82 -8.87 -16.37
N SER A 353 21.29 -9.21 -17.55
CA SER A 353 21.17 -8.30 -18.69
C SER A 353 20.14 -7.19 -18.49
N ASP A 354 19.09 -7.46 -17.70
CA ASP A 354 17.99 -6.52 -17.43
C ASP A 354 18.27 -5.67 -16.16
N SER A 355 19.38 -5.98 -15.48
CA SER A 355 19.80 -5.22 -14.31
C SER A 355 20.41 -3.87 -14.70
N THR A 356 20.27 -2.90 -13.82
CA THR A 356 20.87 -1.56 -14.02
C THR A 356 22.38 -1.59 -13.79
N ALA A 357 22.90 -2.51 -12.96
CA ALA A 357 24.34 -2.67 -12.73
C ALA A 357 24.95 -3.66 -13.75
N LYS A 358 26.12 -3.30 -14.22
CA LYS A 358 26.97 -4.17 -15.06
C LYS A 358 28.21 -4.52 -14.27
N ALA A 359 28.16 -5.58 -13.50
CA ALA A 359 29.32 -6.12 -12.77
C ALA A 359 29.71 -7.46 -13.40
N GLU A 360 31.00 -7.70 -13.58
CA GLU A 360 31.49 -8.96 -14.18
C GLU A 360 31.12 -10.20 -13.36
N GLU A 361 30.99 -10.07 -12.05
CA GLU A 361 30.63 -11.16 -11.13
C GLU A 361 29.13 -11.29 -10.88
N LEU A 362 28.31 -10.47 -11.53
CA LEU A 362 26.86 -10.48 -11.31
C LEU A 362 26.21 -11.77 -11.83
N THR A 363 25.66 -12.54 -10.90
CA THR A 363 24.94 -13.79 -11.23
C THR A 363 23.44 -13.64 -11.03
N TYR A 364 23.03 -12.99 -9.93
CA TYR A 364 21.62 -12.81 -9.59
C TYR A 364 21.33 -11.34 -9.37
N ALA A 365 20.19 -10.89 -9.89
CA ALA A 365 19.63 -9.58 -9.59
C ALA A 365 18.19 -9.71 -9.16
N VAL A 366 17.81 -8.98 -8.12
CA VAL A 366 16.44 -8.94 -7.60
C VAL A 366 15.96 -7.51 -7.55
N ARG A 367 14.82 -7.27 -8.13
CA ARG A 367 14.17 -5.97 -8.15
C ARG A 367 13.02 -5.95 -7.14
N VAL A 368 12.96 -4.92 -6.33
CA VAL A 368 11.88 -4.62 -5.38
C VAL A 368 11.24 -3.31 -5.81
N ASN A 369 10.04 -3.39 -6.37
CA ASN A 369 9.26 -2.23 -6.80
C ASN A 369 8.18 -1.94 -5.76
N LEU A 370 8.31 -0.82 -5.04
CA LEU A 370 7.28 -0.33 -4.13
C LEU A 370 6.15 0.33 -4.92
N ILE A 371 4.91 -0.05 -4.67
CA ILE A 371 3.75 0.52 -5.38
C ILE A 371 3.59 2.02 -5.10
N SER A 372 4.03 2.50 -3.93
CA SER A 372 4.05 3.93 -3.58
C SER A 372 5.09 4.77 -4.35
N GLY A 373 5.85 4.15 -5.26
CA GLY A 373 6.92 4.78 -6.01
C GLY A 373 8.26 4.71 -5.25
N GLY A 374 9.08 3.83 -5.67
CA GLY A 374 10.43 3.57 -5.16
C GLY A 374 10.87 2.23 -5.70
N LYS A 375 12.14 2.14 -6.04
CA LYS A 375 12.71 0.92 -6.61
C LYS A 375 14.02 0.64 -5.91
N MET A 376 14.22 -0.63 -5.56
CA MET A 376 15.50 -1.15 -5.11
C MET A 376 15.91 -2.30 -6.03
N GLU A 377 17.18 -2.40 -6.36
CA GLU A 377 17.75 -3.57 -7.01
C GLU A 377 18.90 -4.08 -6.16
N PHE A 378 18.93 -5.36 -5.94
CA PHE A 378 19.98 -6.08 -5.21
C PHE A 378 20.78 -6.92 -6.18
N TYR A 379 22.09 -6.91 -6.05
CA TYR A 379 23.03 -7.57 -6.95
C TYR A 379 23.87 -8.59 -6.18
N TYR A 380 23.92 -9.81 -6.64
CA TYR A 380 24.57 -10.92 -5.96
C TYR A 380 25.50 -11.69 -6.87
N ALA A 381 26.62 -12.15 -6.32
CA ALA A 381 27.50 -13.15 -6.93
C ALA A 381 26.85 -14.55 -6.90
N ALA A 382 27.51 -15.53 -7.50
CA ALA A 382 27.04 -16.91 -7.54
C ALA A 382 26.87 -17.56 -6.15
N ASP A 383 27.69 -17.19 -5.19
CA ASP A 383 27.62 -17.61 -3.78
C ASP A 383 26.61 -16.79 -2.95
N LYS A 384 25.82 -15.94 -3.60
CA LYS A 384 24.84 -15.02 -3.01
C LYS A 384 25.45 -13.95 -2.10
N LYS A 385 26.72 -13.68 -2.24
CA LYS A 385 27.34 -12.52 -1.62
C LYS A 385 26.81 -11.24 -2.27
N LEU A 386 26.39 -10.27 -1.46
CA LEU A 386 25.93 -8.98 -1.96
C LEU A 386 27.08 -8.21 -2.62
N LEU A 387 26.94 -7.92 -3.90
CA LEU A 387 27.85 -7.08 -4.69
C LEU A 387 27.46 -5.61 -4.62
N GLY A 388 26.20 -5.32 -4.31
CA GLY A 388 25.68 -3.97 -4.17
C GLY A 388 24.18 -3.91 -4.24
N LYS A 389 23.65 -2.73 -3.96
CA LYS A 389 22.23 -2.41 -4.16
C LYS A 389 22.07 -1.03 -4.78
N LEU A 390 21.06 -0.86 -5.63
CA LEU A 390 20.67 0.41 -6.21
C LEU A 390 19.34 0.82 -5.59
N THR A 391 19.22 2.07 -5.15
CA THR A 391 17.94 2.61 -4.71
C THR A 391 17.58 3.84 -5.54
N THR A 392 16.33 3.91 -5.99
CA THR A 392 15.78 5.08 -6.67
C THR A 392 14.57 5.55 -5.88
N ALA A 393 14.55 6.80 -5.47
CA ALA A 393 13.43 7.40 -4.75
C ALA A 393 13.01 8.68 -5.47
N GLY A 394 11.89 8.62 -6.19
CA GLY A 394 11.25 9.78 -6.79
C GLY A 394 12.22 10.72 -7.53
N ARG A 395 12.21 12.01 -7.18
CA ARG A 395 13.07 13.04 -7.78
C ARG A 395 14.53 13.04 -7.26
N GLY A 396 14.86 12.17 -6.29
CA GLY A 396 16.17 12.17 -5.61
C GLY A 396 17.32 11.54 -6.40
N GLY A 397 17.06 10.98 -7.58
CA GLY A 397 18.06 10.28 -8.37
C GLY A 397 18.35 8.86 -7.85
N ALA A 398 19.28 8.19 -8.52
CA ALA A 398 19.71 6.84 -8.17
C ALA A 398 20.91 6.89 -7.24
N LEU A 399 20.90 6.07 -6.17
CA LEU A 399 22.01 5.87 -5.27
C LEU A 399 22.47 4.40 -5.34
N LEU A 400 23.77 4.22 -5.59
CA LEU A 400 24.42 2.92 -5.59
C LEU A 400 25.12 2.69 -4.26
N TRP A 401 24.87 1.53 -3.65
CA TRP A 401 25.38 1.08 -2.38
C TRP A 401 26.34 -0.08 -2.64
N GLU A 402 27.62 0.12 -2.40
CA GLU A 402 28.67 -0.86 -2.70
C GLU A 402 29.33 -1.33 -1.42
N PRO A 403 29.58 -2.66 -1.25
CA PRO A 403 30.35 -3.16 -0.13
C PRO A 403 31.68 -2.43 0.02
N SER A 404 32.02 -2.04 1.23
CA SER A 404 33.22 -1.27 1.50
C SER A 404 33.80 -1.61 2.86
N SER A 405 35.05 -1.27 3.08
CA SER A 405 35.68 -1.42 4.38
C SER A 405 35.47 -0.17 5.25
N ARG A 406 35.58 -0.37 6.58
CA ARG A 406 35.54 0.74 7.51
C ARG A 406 36.66 1.76 7.21
N GLN A 407 37.87 1.29 6.87
CA GLN A 407 39.01 2.13 6.54
C GLN A 407 38.73 3.00 5.32
N GLU A 408 38.03 2.49 4.34
CA GLU A 408 37.62 3.27 3.15
C GLU A 408 36.63 4.36 3.51
N ILE A 409 35.62 4.05 4.34
CA ILE A 409 34.65 5.04 4.79
C ILE A 409 35.30 6.14 5.62
N ASP A 410 36.25 5.79 6.51
CA ASP A 410 36.96 6.74 7.36
C ASP A 410 37.82 7.75 6.55
N LYS A 411 38.10 7.47 5.26
CA LYS A 411 38.75 8.43 4.35
C LYS A 411 37.81 9.60 3.96
N TYR A 412 36.51 9.36 3.94
CA TYR A 412 35.53 10.33 3.49
C TYR A 412 34.70 10.94 4.63
N PHE A 413 34.55 10.19 5.73
CA PHE A 413 33.73 10.57 6.86
C PHE A 413 34.44 10.35 8.17
N ASP A 414 34.35 11.31 9.10
CA ASP A 414 34.83 11.11 10.48
C ASP A 414 33.80 10.21 11.20
N THR A 415 34.08 8.90 11.22
CA THR A 415 33.21 7.89 11.83
C THR A 415 33.51 7.69 13.32
N ARG A 416 34.39 8.49 13.92
CA ARG A 416 34.62 8.43 15.36
C ARG A 416 33.31 8.66 16.09
N PRO A 417 32.99 7.87 17.12
CA PRO A 417 31.76 8.09 17.89
C PRO A 417 31.83 9.50 18.49
N GLN A 418 31.06 10.42 17.94
CA GLN A 418 30.79 11.68 18.61
C GLN A 418 30.20 11.27 19.97
N ARG A 419 30.81 11.68 21.06
CA ARG A 419 30.31 11.45 22.40
C ARG A 419 28.83 11.94 22.38
N SER A 420 27.95 10.98 22.32
CA SER A 420 26.52 11.21 22.36
C SER A 420 26.24 12.03 23.61
N GLY A 421 25.53 13.15 23.43
CA GLY A 421 24.89 13.85 24.55
C GLY A 421 24.02 12.88 25.35
N PRO A 422 23.49 13.28 26.49
CA PRO A 422 23.05 12.41 27.56
C PRO A 422 22.19 11.26 27.07
N VAL A 423 22.67 10.05 27.33
CA VAL A 423 21.99 8.78 27.14
C VAL A 423 20.63 8.90 27.83
N VAL A 424 19.55 8.85 27.05
CA VAL A 424 18.20 8.69 27.59
C VAL A 424 18.21 7.40 28.38
N ARG A 425 18.09 7.54 29.70
CA ARG A 425 18.11 6.45 30.67
C ARG A 425 17.06 5.41 30.33
N GLN A 426 17.55 4.19 30.33
CA GLN A 426 16.89 2.92 30.64
C GLN A 426 15.36 2.92 30.62
N TRP A 427 14.87 2.24 29.63
CA TRP A 427 13.59 1.59 29.75
C TRP A 427 13.67 0.59 30.91
N SER A 428 12.83 0.79 31.92
CA SER A 428 12.56 -0.25 32.91
C SER A 428 12.21 -1.52 32.14
N THR A 429 12.92 -2.57 32.45
CA THR A 429 12.70 -3.93 31.98
C THR A 429 11.24 -4.33 32.24
N VAL A 430 10.39 -4.09 31.25
CA VAL A 430 9.16 -4.84 31.12
C VAL A 430 9.60 -6.16 30.53
N SER A 431 9.64 -7.18 31.37
CA SER A 431 9.90 -8.57 30.99
C SER A 431 9.05 -8.89 29.78
N LEU A 432 9.69 -9.38 28.72
CA LEU A 432 9.00 -9.99 27.60
C LEU A 432 8.06 -11.06 28.18
N PRO A 433 6.76 -11.09 27.84
CA PRO A 433 5.93 -12.19 28.25
C PRO A 433 6.54 -13.47 27.67
N ASN A 434 6.84 -14.44 28.53
CA ASN A 434 7.22 -15.79 28.13
C ASN A 434 6.15 -16.31 27.18
N PHE A 435 6.51 -16.58 25.96
CA PHE A 435 5.69 -17.32 25.00
C PHE A 435 5.70 -18.80 25.42
N GLU A 436 4.94 -19.15 26.48
CA GLU A 436 4.59 -20.53 26.72
C GLU A 436 3.60 -20.98 25.66
N ASN A 437 4.00 -22.03 24.95
CA ASN A 437 3.18 -22.78 24.03
C ASN A 437 1.85 -23.18 24.67
N LYS A 438 0.77 -22.70 24.08
CA LYS A 438 -0.55 -23.34 24.14
C LYS A 438 -1.09 -23.55 22.74
#